data_21ab500c49122a2186fa6706cf515e22
#
_entry.id   21ab500c49122a2186fa6706cf515e22
#
_cell.length_a   1.000
_cell.length_b   1.000
_cell.length_c   1.000
_cell.angle_alpha   90.00
_cell.angle_beta   90.00
_cell.angle_gamma   90.00
#
_symmetry.space_group_name_H-M   'P 1'
#
loop_
_entity.id
_entity.type
_entity.pdbx_description
1 polymer ?
#
loop_
_entity_poly.entity_id
_entity_poly.type
_entity_poly.pdbx_seq_one_letter_code
_entity_poly.pdbx_strand_id
1 'polypeptide(L)'
;MKEVYIANIRTAQEVTDFFMVKSIAVKIGANKKQYLDLMLGDKTGEISGKKWDVSDEELPSLSKIKEGDIIKIRAAVTEWNGLKQFR
;
A
#
# COMPACT_ATOMS: atom_id res chain seq x y z
N MET A 1 -5.24 -0.37 18.23
CA MET A 1 -3.79 -0.50 18.50
C MET A 1 -3.11 -1.21 17.35
N LYS A 2 -1.96 -0.72 16.94
CA LYS A 2 -1.22 -1.34 15.86
C LYS A 2 -0.56 -2.64 16.31
N GLU A 3 -0.77 -3.72 15.58
CA GLU A 3 -0.22 -5.03 15.93
C GLU A 3 0.81 -5.54 14.91
N VAL A 4 0.81 -5.00 13.70
CA VAL A 4 1.69 -5.46 12.62
C VAL A 4 2.67 -4.36 12.27
N TYR A 5 3.95 -4.69 12.30
CA TYR A 5 5.02 -3.77 11.94
C TYR A 5 5.77 -4.26 10.71
N ILE A 6 6.18 -3.33 9.86
CA ILE A 6 6.83 -3.63 8.58
C ILE A 6 8.06 -4.52 8.77
N ALA A 7 8.84 -4.30 9.84
CA ALA A 7 10.04 -5.10 10.10
C ALA A 7 9.74 -6.59 10.37
N ASN A 8 8.49 -6.92 10.72
CA ASN A 8 8.12 -8.28 11.14
C ASN A 8 7.17 -8.99 10.18
N ILE A 9 6.82 -8.37 9.06
CA ILE A 9 5.92 -9.00 8.08
C ILE A 9 6.61 -10.16 7.36
N ARG A 10 5.80 -11.11 6.90
CA ARG A 10 6.28 -12.30 6.19
C ARG A 10 5.61 -12.41 4.84
N THR A 11 6.33 -12.96 3.86
CA THR A 11 5.78 -13.27 2.54
C THR A 11 4.58 -14.20 2.68
N ALA A 12 3.54 -13.94 1.89
CA ALA A 12 2.26 -14.65 1.88
C ALA A 12 1.37 -14.37 3.12
N GLN A 13 1.80 -13.49 4.01
CA GLN A 13 0.96 -13.05 5.13
C GLN A 13 -0.11 -12.10 4.62
N GLU A 14 -1.31 -12.18 5.18
CA GLU A 14 -2.34 -11.17 5.00
C GLU A 14 -2.27 -10.18 6.16
N VAL A 15 -2.22 -8.89 5.85
CA VAL A 15 -2.05 -7.83 6.83
C VAL A 15 -3.25 -6.89 6.80
N THR A 16 -3.80 -6.60 7.96
CA THR A 16 -4.81 -5.57 8.14
C THR A 16 -4.37 -4.68 9.30
N ASP A 17 -3.92 -3.47 9.03
CA ASP A 17 -3.45 -2.55 10.05
C ASP A 17 -3.32 -1.13 9.49
N PHE A 18 -2.87 -0.22 10.34
CA PHE A 18 -2.69 1.19 10.01
C PHE A 18 -1.24 1.48 9.64
N PHE A 19 -1.05 2.27 8.59
CA PHE A 19 0.28 2.71 8.17
C PHE A 19 0.22 4.16 7.71
N MET A 20 1.36 4.85 7.85
CA MET A 20 1.49 6.22 7.36
C MET A 20 1.78 6.23 5.87
N VAL A 21 1.12 7.11 5.13
CA VAL A 21 1.39 7.32 3.71
C VAL A 21 2.63 8.18 3.57
N LYS A 22 3.70 7.62 3.01
CA LYS A 22 4.93 8.36 2.70
C LYS A 22 4.88 8.99 1.33
N SER A 23 4.30 8.30 0.36
CA SER A 23 4.00 8.85 -0.95
C SER A 23 2.82 8.13 -1.56
N ILE A 24 2.13 8.77 -2.49
CA ILE A 24 0.97 8.21 -3.16
C ILE A 24 0.85 8.82 -4.56
N ALA A 25 0.59 7.99 -5.55
CA ALA A 25 0.35 8.42 -6.92
C ALA A 25 -0.59 7.46 -7.63
N VAL A 26 -1.42 8.00 -8.52
CA VAL A 26 -2.24 7.19 -9.42
C VAL A 26 -1.47 7.05 -10.73
N LYS A 27 -1.28 5.82 -11.17
CA LYS A 27 -0.52 5.51 -12.38
C LYS A 27 -1.34 4.62 -13.31
N ILE A 28 -0.90 4.53 -14.55
CA ILE A 28 -1.53 3.66 -15.55
C ILE A 28 -0.54 2.54 -15.86
N GLY A 29 -1.01 1.31 -15.69
CA GLY A 29 -0.20 0.12 -15.94
C GLY A 29 -0.14 -0.27 -17.41
N ALA A 30 0.64 -1.31 -17.70
CA ALA A 30 0.80 -1.84 -19.06
C ALA A 30 -0.53 -2.33 -19.67
N ASN A 31 -1.48 -2.73 -18.83
CA ASN A 31 -2.82 -3.15 -19.26
C ASN A 31 -3.77 -1.96 -19.48
N LYS A 32 -3.26 -0.73 -19.44
CA LYS A 32 -4.01 0.52 -19.57
C LYS A 32 -5.03 0.77 -18.46
N LYS A 33 -4.96 0.01 -17.37
CA LYS A 33 -5.80 0.21 -16.19
C LYS A 33 -5.07 1.03 -15.15
N GLN A 34 -5.83 1.82 -14.41
CA GLN A 34 -5.29 2.64 -13.33
C GLN A 34 -4.93 1.77 -12.12
N TYR A 35 -3.84 2.12 -11.47
CA TYR A 35 -3.48 1.55 -10.18
C TYR A 35 -2.93 2.62 -9.27
N LEU A 36 -3.02 2.35 -7.97
CA LEU A 36 -2.51 3.24 -6.94
C LEU A 36 -1.14 2.73 -6.49
N ASP A 37 -0.15 3.59 -6.57
CA ASP A 37 1.22 3.28 -6.14
C ASP A 37 1.49 4.04 -4.85
N LEU A 38 1.81 3.30 -3.79
CA LEU A 38 1.97 3.84 -2.45
C LEU A 38 3.33 3.45 -1.87
N MET A 39 3.92 4.36 -1.11
CA MET A 39 4.96 4.02 -0.16
C MET A 39 4.39 4.22 1.24
N LEU A 40 4.36 3.16 2.02
CA LEU A 40 3.79 3.16 3.37
C LEU A 40 4.92 2.99 4.38
N GLY A 41 4.71 3.52 5.57
CA GLY A 41 5.72 3.42 6.61
C GLY A 41 5.14 3.28 8.00
N ASP A 42 5.98 2.78 8.90
CA ASP A 42 5.77 2.84 10.33
C ASP A 42 7.12 3.11 11.01
N LYS A 43 7.18 3.02 12.33
CA LYS A 43 8.43 3.30 13.05
C LYS A 43 9.55 2.29 12.77
N THR A 44 9.24 1.16 12.13
CA THR A 44 10.21 0.09 11.87
C THR A 44 10.74 0.06 10.44
N GLY A 45 10.10 0.78 9.51
CA GLY A 45 10.57 0.81 8.12
C GLY A 45 9.53 1.29 7.14
N GLU A 46 9.78 1.05 5.88
CA GLU A 46 8.92 1.43 4.77
C GLU A 46 8.67 0.25 3.85
N ILE A 47 7.52 0.24 3.18
CA ILE A 47 7.14 -0.81 2.25
C ILE A 47 6.35 -0.21 1.09
N SER A 48 6.64 -0.69 -0.12
CA SER A 48 5.88 -0.34 -1.31
C SER A 48 4.55 -1.09 -1.31
N GLY A 49 3.49 -0.41 -1.72
CA GLY A 49 2.17 -1.03 -1.87
C GLY A 49 1.53 -0.60 -3.18
N LYS A 50 0.77 -1.51 -3.77
CA LYS A 50 0.03 -1.22 -5.01
C LYS A 50 -1.39 -1.71 -4.86
N LYS A 51 -2.33 -0.86 -5.27
CA LYS A 51 -3.74 -1.24 -5.39
C LYS A 51 -4.07 -1.27 -6.87
N TRP A 52 -4.26 -2.49 -7.39
CA TRP A 52 -4.57 -2.71 -8.80
C TRP A 52 -6.06 -2.53 -9.09
N ASP A 53 -6.39 -2.29 -10.35
CA ASP A 53 -7.77 -2.21 -10.83
C ASP A 53 -8.61 -1.16 -10.08
N VAL A 54 -8.05 0.03 -9.91
CA VAL A 54 -8.77 1.15 -9.29
C VAL A 54 -9.90 1.57 -10.22
N SER A 55 -11.13 1.50 -9.72
CA SER A 55 -12.30 1.93 -10.47
C SER A 55 -12.48 3.45 -10.43
N ASP A 56 -13.20 3.98 -11.41
CA ASP A 56 -13.53 5.41 -11.41
C ASP A 56 -14.36 5.82 -10.19
N GLU A 57 -15.13 4.88 -9.65
CA GLU A 57 -15.94 5.13 -8.45
C GLU A 57 -15.07 5.27 -7.19
N GLU A 58 -13.94 4.55 -7.12
CA GLU A 58 -13.02 4.60 -5.99
C GLU A 58 -12.12 5.83 -6.02
N LEU A 59 -11.85 6.35 -7.21
CA LEU A 59 -10.85 7.40 -7.42
C LEU A 59 -11.07 8.64 -6.56
N PRO A 60 -12.30 9.19 -6.43
CA PRO A 60 -12.52 10.37 -5.60
C PRO A 60 -12.14 10.17 -4.14
N SER A 61 -12.42 9.00 -3.57
CA SER A 61 -12.03 8.69 -2.19
C SER A 61 -10.52 8.52 -2.05
N LEU A 62 -9.89 7.86 -2.98
CA LEU A 62 -8.44 7.62 -2.96
C LEU A 62 -7.65 8.90 -3.19
N SER A 63 -8.19 9.83 -4.00
CA SER A 63 -7.56 11.12 -4.26
C SER A 63 -7.46 12.02 -3.04
N LYS A 64 -8.23 11.74 -2.00
CA LYS A 64 -8.19 12.49 -0.74
C LYS A 64 -7.05 12.09 0.17
N ILE A 65 -6.43 10.95 -0.10
CA ILE A 65 -5.30 10.47 0.70
C ILE A 65 -4.05 11.29 0.35
N LYS A 66 -3.35 11.75 1.37
CA LYS A 66 -2.17 12.61 1.22
C LYS A 66 -0.99 12.06 2.01
N GLU A 67 0.21 12.49 1.65
CA GLU A 67 1.40 12.23 2.45
C GLU A 67 1.17 12.63 3.90
N GLY A 68 1.58 11.77 4.82
CA GLY A 68 1.41 11.98 6.25
C GLY A 68 0.12 11.42 6.82
N ASP A 69 -0.84 11.07 5.98
CA ASP A 69 -2.09 10.46 6.45
C ASP A 69 -1.81 9.06 6.99
N ILE A 70 -2.58 8.67 8.00
CA ILE A 70 -2.57 7.30 8.51
C ILE A 70 -3.81 6.61 7.98
N ILE A 71 -3.61 5.52 7.26
CA ILE A 71 -4.70 4.78 6.65
C ILE A 71 -4.69 3.34 7.11
N LYS A 72 -5.88 2.74 7.17
CA LYS A 72 -6.03 1.30 7.42
C LYS A 72 -6.03 0.59 6.07
N ILE A 73 -5.17 -0.39 5.95
CA ILE A 73 -5.08 -1.21 4.74
C ILE A 73 -5.33 -2.66 5.05
N ARG A 74 -5.78 -3.38 4.04
CA ARG A 74 -5.81 -4.83 4.01
C ARG A 74 -5.06 -5.27 2.77
N ALA A 75 -4.00 -6.04 2.96
CA ALA A 75 -3.13 -6.41 1.86
C ALA A 75 -2.47 -7.76 2.09
N ALA A 76 -2.09 -8.40 1.00
CA ALA A 76 -1.22 -9.57 1.04
C ALA A 76 0.22 -9.12 0.88
N VAL A 77 1.14 -9.78 1.57
CA VAL A 77 2.57 -9.53 1.44
C VAL A 77 3.11 -10.40 0.32
N THR A 78 3.67 -9.78 -0.69
CA THR A 78 4.36 -10.47 -1.77
C THR A 78 5.84 -10.11 -1.77
N GLU A 79 6.65 -10.88 -2.45
CA GLU A 79 8.09 -10.62 -2.56
C GLU A 79 8.51 -10.63 -4.02
N TRP A 80 9.29 -9.61 -4.39
CA TRP A 80 9.83 -9.49 -5.74
C TRP A 80 11.26 -8.97 -5.64
N ASN A 81 12.21 -9.68 -6.25
CA ASN A 81 13.64 -9.35 -6.20
C ASN A 81 14.16 -9.16 -4.75
N GLY A 82 13.68 -9.99 -3.82
CA GLY A 82 14.10 -9.91 -2.43
C GLY A 82 13.43 -8.81 -1.61
N LEU A 83 12.55 -8.03 -2.22
CA LEU A 83 11.84 -6.94 -1.53
C LEU A 83 10.38 -7.32 -1.31
N LYS A 84 9.92 -7.13 -0.09
CA LYS A 84 8.52 -7.35 0.26
C LYS A 84 7.68 -6.17 -0.17
N GLN A 85 6.46 -6.46 -0.62
CA GLN A 85 5.50 -5.46 -1.06
C GLN A 85 4.12 -5.82 -0.57
N PHE A 86 3.29 -4.80 -0.35
CA PHE A 86 1.85 -5.01 -0.16
C PHE A 86 1.14 -5.03 -1.52
N ARG A 87 0.11 -5.86 -1.58
CA ARG A 87 -0.66 -5.96 -2.79
C ARG A 87 -2.17 -6.08 -2.56
#